data_879af1a32cc1a0eebb7b8814aba72fee
#
_entry.id   879af1a32cc1a0eebb7b8814aba72fee
#
_cell.length_a   1.000
_cell.length_b   1.000
_cell.length_c   1.000
_cell.angle_alpha   90.00
_cell.angle_beta   90.00
_cell.angle_gamma   90.00
#
_symmetry.space_group_name_H-M   'P 1'
#
loop_
_entity.id
_entity.type
_entity.pdbx_description
1 polymer ?
#
loop_
_entity_poly.entity_id
_entity_poly.type
_entity_poly.pdbx_seq_one_letter_code
_entity_poly.pdbx_strand_id
1 'polypeptide(L)'
;MDRYKVIIVDDDDVALENLSFELGKDARFSLEKVAKNGKQGKKVILKTRPDLLFLDVEMPDITGMELLQEIRDDISWNMKVVFYTAYDKYMIQAIRESAFDYLLKPFEEQELKDILARFVEQAEAGQKATLPMGMPLRSGQTFIVFNPTNDMRALRSAEVGFFRYSSDRRQWEVVLNGQPPLALRRGMTAEQITQYSPCFVQIHQSYIINIDYLMIIKDSKCLLYPPFDKITELLVSRKYKKELQDRYCL
;
A
#
# COMPACT_ATOMS: atom_id res chain seq x y z
N MET A 1 -4.44 1.12 -29.05
CA MET A 1 -4.45 1.22 -27.58
C MET A 1 -3.54 2.37 -27.21
N ASP A 2 -4.00 3.26 -26.37
CA ASP A 2 -3.14 4.33 -25.85
C ASP A 2 -2.07 3.70 -24.96
N ARG A 3 -0.85 4.22 -25.08
CA ARG A 3 0.29 3.74 -24.26
C ARG A 3 0.22 4.36 -22.88
N TYR A 4 0.64 3.63 -21.86
CA TYR A 4 0.78 4.18 -20.52
C TYR A 4 1.92 5.19 -20.45
N LYS A 5 1.62 6.39 -19.99
CA LYS A 5 2.58 7.49 -19.87
C LYS A 5 3.48 7.28 -18.66
N VAL A 6 4.78 7.28 -18.89
CA VAL A 6 5.78 7.10 -17.84
C VAL A 6 6.65 8.35 -17.71
N ILE A 7 6.98 8.70 -16.47
CA ILE A 7 7.99 9.71 -16.13
C ILE A 7 9.02 9.06 -15.21
N ILE A 8 10.28 9.44 -15.36
CA ILE A 8 11.36 9.10 -14.45
C ILE A 8 11.89 10.40 -13.86
N VAL A 9 12.06 10.43 -12.53
CA VAL A 9 12.67 11.55 -11.80
C VAL A 9 13.85 11.00 -11.00
N ASP A 10 15.07 11.36 -11.39
CA ASP A 10 16.29 10.81 -10.85
C ASP A 10 17.46 11.75 -11.23
N ASP A 11 18.39 12.03 -10.36
CA ASP A 11 19.55 12.89 -10.65
C ASP A 11 20.75 12.14 -11.25
N ASP A 12 20.74 10.80 -11.19
CA ASP A 12 21.76 9.93 -11.77
C ASP A 12 21.50 9.65 -13.25
N ASP A 13 22.36 10.18 -14.12
CA ASP A 13 22.25 9.99 -15.57
C ASP A 13 22.33 8.52 -15.99
N VAL A 14 23.14 7.71 -15.32
CA VAL A 14 23.29 6.28 -15.62
C VAL A 14 22.00 5.52 -15.27
N ALA A 15 21.41 5.83 -14.13
CA ALA A 15 20.14 5.25 -13.72
C ALA A 15 19.00 5.64 -14.68
N LEU A 16 18.96 6.91 -15.13
CA LEU A 16 18.01 7.38 -16.13
C LEU A 16 18.16 6.65 -17.46
N GLU A 17 19.38 6.49 -17.97
CA GLU A 17 19.64 5.80 -19.24
C GLU A 17 19.25 4.33 -19.17
N ASN A 18 19.66 3.63 -18.11
CA ASN A 18 19.37 2.20 -17.92
C ASN A 18 17.85 1.94 -17.85
N LEU A 19 17.14 2.69 -17.03
CA LEU A 19 15.70 2.49 -16.88
C LEU A 19 14.94 2.90 -18.15
N SER A 20 15.36 3.98 -18.82
CA SER A 20 14.77 4.42 -20.09
C SER A 20 14.94 3.37 -21.20
N PHE A 21 16.12 2.76 -21.27
CA PHE A 21 16.42 1.70 -22.24
C PHE A 21 15.54 0.47 -22.00
N GLU A 22 15.43 0.01 -20.77
CA GLU A 22 14.62 -1.17 -20.43
C GLU A 22 13.11 -0.90 -20.64
N LEU A 23 12.61 0.27 -20.25
CA LEU A 23 11.22 0.68 -20.51
C LEU A 23 10.91 0.75 -22.02
N GLY A 24 11.88 1.16 -22.84
CA GLY A 24 11.73 1.25 -24.28
C GLY A 24 11.52 -0.09 -24.98
N LYS A 25 11.83 -1.22 -24.32
CA LYS A 25 11.59 -2.57 -24.85
C LYS A 25 10.11 -2.99 -24.78
N ASP A 26 9.29 -2.34 -23.95
CA ASP A 26 7.89 -2.66 -23.80
C ASP A 26 6.99 -1.63 -24.50
N ALA A 27 6.42 -2.02 -25.64
CA ALA A 27 5.60 -1.15 -26.47
C ALA A 27 4.31 -0.63 -25.81
N ARG A 28 3.92 -1.17 -24.65
CA ARG A 28 2.75 -0.73 -23.88
C ARG A 28 2.99 0.59 -23.16
N PHE A 29 4.25 0.96 -22.94
CA PHE A 29 4.64 2.15 -22.20
C PHE A 29 5.22 3.22 -23.12
N SER A 30 5.05 4.48 -22.75
CA SER A 30 5.63 5.65 -23.42
C SER A 30 6.36 6.51 -22.40
N LEU A 31 7.68 6.55 -22.48
CA LEU A 31 8.47 7.45 -21.66
C LEU A 31 8.30 8.88 -22.18
N GLU A 32 7.51 9.68 -21.48
CA GLU A 32 7.16 11.04 -21.90
C GLU A 32 8.28 12.05 -21.61
N LYS A 33 8.87 11.94 -20.40
CA LYS A 33 9.91 12.84 -19.93
C LYS A 33 10.76 12.19 -18.84
N VAL A 34 11.99 12.71 -18.71
CA VAL A 34 12.84 12.52 -17.56
C VAL A 34 13.09 13.86 -16.86
N ALA A 35 13.30 13.85 -15.56
CA ALA A 35 13.66 15.02 -14.77
C ALA A 35 14.81 14.68 -13.82
N LYS A 36 15.75 15.61 -13.63
CA LYS A 36 17.00 15.39 -12.87
C LYS A 36 16.98 15.98 -11.46
N ASN A 37 15.83 16.43 -11.00
CA ASN A 37 15.64 16.92 -9.64
C ASN A 37 14.15 17.07 -9.33
N GLY A 38 13.80 17.26 -8.05
CA GLY A 38 12.42 17.37 -7.60
C GLY A 38 11.66 18.54 -8.21
N LYS A 39 12.29 19.70 -8.36
CA LYS A 39 11.66 20.89 -8.93
C LYS A 39 11.26 20.69 -10.40
N GLN A 40 12.12 20.05 -11.19
CA GLN A 40 11.78 19.67 -12.57
C GLN A 40 10.71 18.58 -12.58
N GLY A 41 10.86 17.57 -11.72
CA GLY A 41 9.92 16.47 -11.52
C GLY A 41 8.51 16.98 -11.27
N LYS A 42 8.32 17.86 -10.28
CA LYS A 42 7.03 18.51 -9.99
C LYS A 42 6.38 19.11 -11.22
N LYS A 43 7.13 19.94 -11.96
CA LYS A 43 6.62 20.60 -13.17
C LYS A 43 6.22 19.61 -14.26
N VAL A 44 7.02 18.57 -14.47
CA VAL A 44 6.78 17.59 -15.52
C VAL A 44 5.61 16.68 -15.15
N ILE A 45 5.52 16.19 -13.91
CA ILE A 45 4.44 15.35 -13.41
C ILE A 45 3.10 16.03 -13.58
N LEU A 46 2.96 17.27 -13.07
CA LEU A 46 1.69 18.02 -13.12
C LEU A 46 1.26 18.35 -14.56
N LYS A 47 2.23 18.60 -15.44
CA LYS A 47 1.94 18.90 -16.86
C LYS A 47 1.55 17.66 -17.67
N THR A 48 2.25 16.55 -17.46
CA THR A 48 2.11 15.33 -18.29
C THR A 48 1.00 14.41 -17.79
N ARG A 49 0.71 14.45 -16.48
CA ARG A 49 -0.23 13.55 -15.81
C ARG A 49 0.07 12.09 -16.14
N PRO A 50 1.25 11.56 -15.69
CA PRO A 50 1.65 10.20 -16.02
C PRO A 50 0.77 9.16 -15.32
N ASP A 51 0.70 7.98 -15.93
CA ASP A 51 0.08 6.80 -15.32
C ASP A 51 1.03 6.12 -14.34
N LEU A 52 2.35 6.16 -14.65
CA LEU A 52 3.41 5.53 -13.87
C LEU A 52 4.57 6.49 -13.67
N LEU A 53 5.00 6.67 -12.43
CA LEU A 53 6.14 7.50 -12.03
C LEU A 53 7.21 6.62 -11.41
N PHE A 54 8.42 6.62 -11.96
CA PHE A 54 9.63 6.15 -11.28
C PHE A 54 10.30 7.35 -10.62
N LEU A 55 10.58 7.23 -9.33
CA LEU A 55 11.04 8.36 -8.52
C LEU A 55 12.20 7.95 -7.62
N ASP A 56 13.34 8.61 -7.76
CA ASP A 56 14.40 8.45 -6.77
C ASP A 56 14.01 9.09 -5.43
N VAL A 57 14.49 8.50 -4.36
CA VAL A 57 14.26 8.98 -3.00
C VAL A 57 15.22 10.11 -2.65
N GLU A 58 16.50 9.97 -2.97
CA GLU A 58 17.52 10.99 -2.67
C GLU A 58 17.84 11.81 -3.91
N MET A 59 17.47 13.09 -3.90
CA MET A 59 17.78 14.06 -4.95
C MET A 59 18.39 15.32 -4.33
N PRO A 60 19.18 16.12 -5.09
CA PRO A 60 19.98 17.21 -4.54
C PRO A 60 19.16 18.39 -3.97
N ASP A 61 17.92 18.57 -4.40
CA ASP A 61 17.07 19.70 -3.99
C ASP A 61 16.03 19.32 -2.95
N ILE A 62 15.28 18.25 -3.16
CA ILE A 62 14.32 17.69 -2.21
C ILE A 62 14.27 16.17 -2.34
N THR A 63 13.83 15.47 -1.30
CA THR A 63 13.63 14.03 -1.40
C THR A 63 12.41 13.69 -2.25
N GLY A 64 12.41 12.48 -2.87
CA GLY A 64 11.25 11.99 -3.61
C GLY A 64 9.98 11.92 -2.76
N MET A 65 10.14 11.64 -1.46
CA MET A 65 9.03 11.64 -0.51
C MET A 65 8.44 13.04 -0.29
N GLU A 66 9.30 14.03 -0.09
CA GLU A 66 8.87 15.43 0.04
C GLU A 66 8.21 15.92 -1.25
N LEU A 67 8.75 15.55 -2.42
CA LEU A 67 8.14 15.85 -3.71
C LEU A 67 6.70 15.31 -3.78
N LEU A 68 6.47 14.05 -3.40
CA LEU A 68 5.12 13.46 -3.41
C LEU A 68 4.18 14.16 -2.44
N GLN A 69 4.65 14.55 -1.25
CA GLN A 69 3.86 15.32 -0.30
C GLN A 69 3.46 16.69 -0.86
N GLU A 70 4.40 17.38 -1.52
CA GLU A 70 4.14 18.69 -2.13
C GLU A 70 3.14 18.68 -3.27
N ILE A 71 3.06 17.57 -4.03
CA ILE A 71 2.14 17.47 -5.20
C ILE A 71 0.86 16.72 -4.88
N ARG A 72 0.70 16.19 -3.67
CA ARG A 72 -0.40 15.30 -3.28
C ARG A 72 -1.77 15.90 -3.58
N ASP A 73 -1.97 17.15 -3.19
CA ASP A 73 -3.26 17.84 -3.35
C ASP A 73 -3.53 18.27 -4.80
N ASP A 74 -2.47 18.34 -5.62
CA ASP A 74 -2.55 18.68 -7.05
C ASP A 74 -2.85 17.46 -7.93
N ILE A 75 -2.69 16.23 -7.43
CA ILE A 75 -2.91 14.98 -8.16
C ILE A 75 -4.37 14.56 -8.05
N SER A 76 -5.12 14.73 -9.15
CA SER A 76 -6.53 14.32 -9.28
C SER A 76 -6.74 13.12 -10.21
N TRP A 77 -5.68 12.45 -10.63
CA TRP A 77 -5.70 11.27 -11.52
C TRP A 77 -5.04 10.05 -10.86
N ASN A 78 -5.26 8.87 -11.44
CA ASN A 78 -4.70 7.63 -10.90
C ASN A 78 -3.25 7.44 -11.36
N MET A 79 -2.29 8.00 -10.61
CA MET A 79 -0.87 7.81 -10.83
C MET A 79 -0.34 6.73 -9.90
N LYS A 80 0.42 5.78 -10.43
CA LYS A 80 1.17 4.81 -9.63
C LYS A 80 2.62 5.27 -9.48
N VAL A 81 3.18 5.10 -8.29
CA VAL A 81 4.57 5.50 -7.98
C VAL A 81 5.40 4.27 -7.68
N VAL A 82 6.51 4.11 -8.37
CA VAL A 82 7.57 3.15 -8.07
C VAL A 82 8.78 3.93 -7.58
N PHE A 83 9.22 3.68 -6.36
CA PHE A 83 10.49 4.26 -5.92
C PHE A 83 11.64 3.49 -6.55
N TYR A 84 12.54 4.23 -7.20
CA TYR A 84 13.72 3.71 -7.90
C TYR A 84 14.98 4.32 -7.29
N THR A 85 15.64 3.61 -6.37
CA THR A 85 16.73 4.17 -5.57
C THR A 85 17.81 3.16 -5.22
N ALA A 86 19.01 3.64 -4.88
CA ALA A 86 20.12 2.81 -4.42
C ALA A 86 20.00 2.37 -2.94
N TYR A 87 19.03 2.87 -2.20
CA TYR A 87 18.98 2.74 -0.74
C TYR A 87 17.80 1.89 -0.29
N ASP A 88 18.07 0.69 0.23
CA ASP A 88 17.11 -0.23 0.81
C ASP A 88 16.44 0.29 2.10
N LYS A 89 17.16 1.17 2.85
CA LYS A 89 16.64 1.78 4.08
C LYS A 89 15.33 2.55 3.90
N TYR A 90 15.03 3.04 2.69
CA TYR A 90 13.78 3.77 2.39
C TYR A 90 12.62 2.87 1.98
N MET A 91 12.82 1.57 1.79
CA MET A 91 11.76 0.63 1.44
C MET A 91 10.57 0.71 2.40
N ILE A 92 10.84 0.79 3.70
CA ILE A 92 9.78 0.89 4.74
C ILE A 92 9.00 2.20 4.60
N GLN A 93 9.67 3.29 4.29
CA GLN A 93 9.02 4.59 4.11
C GLN A 93 8.22 4.65 2.80
N ALA A 94 8.73 4.09 1.71
CA ALA A 94 8.01 3.96 0.44
C ALA A 94 6.70 3.18 0.60
N ILE A 95 6.72 2.11 1.38
CA ILE A 95 5.52 1.32 1.72
C ILE A 95 4.52 2.17 2.52
N ARG A 96 4.98 2.98 3.47
CA ARG A 96 4.11 3.87 4.27
C ARG A 96 3.42 4.95 3.42
N GLU A 97 4.10 5.45 2.40
CA GLU A 97 3.56 6.43 1.45
C GLU A 97 2.65 5.80 0.38
N SER A 98 2.31 4.51 0.54
CA SER A 98 1.45 3.77 -0.41
C SER A 98 2.00 3.72 -1.83
N ALA A 99 3.32 3.62 -1.97
CA ALA A 99 3.95 3.38 -3.25
C ALA A 99 3.36 2.13 -3.92
N PHE A 100 3.28 2.17 -5.24
CA PHE A 100 2.85 1.00 -6.02
C PHE A 100 3.87 -0.13 -5.90
N ASP A 101 5.16 0.23 -5.97
CA ASP A 101 6.27 -0.71 -5.87
C ASP A 101 7.59 -0.02 -5.51
N TYR A 102 8.66 -0.82 -5.44
CA TYR A 102 10.01 -0.40 -5.12
C TYR A 102 11.00 -1.16 -5.99
N LEU A 103 11.93 -0.45 -6.63
CA LEU A 103 12.96 -1.01 -7.50
C LEU A 103 14.34 -0.52 -7.01
N LEU A 104 15.22 -1.46 -6.64
CA LEU A 104 16.57 -1.12 -6.19
C LEU A 104 17.52 -0.91 -7.36
N LYS A 105 18.42 0.05 -7.25
CA LYS A 105 19.55 0.26 -8.15
C LYS A 105 20.78 -0.54 -7.67
N PRO A 106 21.48 -1.28 -8.55
CA PRO A 106 21.06 -1.68 -9.88
C PRO A 106 19.95 -2.75 -9.84
N PHE A 107 19.05 -2.73 -10.79
CA PHE A 107 17.97 -3.71 -10.87
C PHE A 107 18.24 -4.80 -11.91
N GLU A 108 17.60 -5.95 -11.75
CA GLU A 108 17.56 -6.98 -12.77
C GLU A 108 16.37 -6.75 -13.72
N GLU A 109 16.55 -7.07 -15.01
CA GLU A 109 15.51 -6.89 -16.05
C GLU A 109 14.19 -7.56 -15.66
N GLN A 110 14.25 -8.70 -14.97
CA GLN A 110 13.07 -9.43 -14.53
C GLN A 110 12.27 -8.68 -13.47
N GLU A 111 12.93 -7.98 -12.54
CA GLU A 111 12.27 -7.19 -11.50
C GLU A 111 11.42 -6.07 -12.12
N LEU A 112 12.00 -5.35 -13.09
CA LEU A 112 11.25 -4.31 -13.81
C LEU A 112 10.07 -4.92 -14.58
N LYS A 113 10.25 -6.04 -15.28
CA LYS A 113 9.18 -6.73 -16.01
C LYS A 113 8.02 -7.12 -15.09
N ASP A 114 8.32 -7.62 -13.90
CA ASP A 114 7.31 -8.02 -12.91
C ASP A 114 6.52 -6.80 -12.41
N ILE A 115 7.18 -5.66 -12.17
CA ILE A 115 6.53 -4.39 -11.82
C ILE A 115 5.59 -3.93 -12.93
N LEU A 116 6.09 -3.90 -14.18
CA LEU A 116 5.30 -3.46 -15.34
C LEU A 116 4.11 -4.39 -15.62
N ALA A 117 4.29 -5.70 -15.47
CA ALA A 117 3.21 -6.67 -15.61
C ALA A 117 2.10 -6.45 -14.57
N ARG A 118 2.46 -6.30 -13.29
CA ARG A 118 1.49 -5.96 -12.22
C ARG A 118 0.77 -4.64 -12.45
N PHE A 119 1.50 -3.63 -12.97
CA PHE A 119 0.89 -2.34 -13.31
C PHE A 119 -0.19 -2.51 -14.37
N VAL A 120 0.11 -3.21 -15.48
CA VAL A 120 -0.85 -3.42 -16.59
C VAL A 120 -2.06 -4.22 -16.11
N GLU A 121 -1.85 -5.29 -15.34
CA GLU A 121 -2.93 -6.09 -14.77
C GLU A 121 -3.89 -5.24 -13.93
N GLN A 122 -3.37 -4.37 -13.07
CA GLN A 122 -4.21 -3.47 -12.26
C GLN A 122 -4.90 -2.39 -13.09
N ALA A 123 -4.22 -1.82 -14.08
CA ALA A 123 -4.79 -0.80 -14.96
C ALA A 123 -5.93 -1.37 -15.81
N GLU A 124 -5.75 -2.58 -16.37
CA GLU A 124 -6.78 -3.27 -17.15
C GLU A 124 -7.94 -3.79 -16.30
N ALA A 125 -7.67 -4.27 -15.08
CA ALA A 125 -8.71 -4.65 -14.14
C ALA A 125 -9.62 -3.45 -13.79
N GLY A 126 -9.04 -2.27 -13.61
CA GLY A 126 -9.79 -1.03 -13.41
C GLY A 126 -10.68 -0.62 -14.61
N GLN A 127 -10.32 -1.01 -15.83
CA GLN A 127 -11.11 -0.72 -17.05
C GLN A 127 -12.20 -1.78 -17.34
N LYS A 128 -12.01 -3.02 -16.89
CA LYS A 128 -12.96 -4.13 -17.15
C LYS A 128 -13.99 -4.34 -16.06
N ALA A 129 -13.85 -3.68 -14.93
CA ALA A 129 -14.74 -3.83 -13.80
C ALA A 129 -16.05 -3.03 -13.97
N THR A 130 -16.96 -3.50 -14.81
CA THR A 130 -18.38 -3.40 -14.52
C THR A 130 -18.70 -4.42 -13.41
N LEU A 131 -18.28 -4.11 -12.18
CA LEU A 131 -18.64 -4.88 -11.01
C LEU A 131 -20.08 -4.56 -10.61
N PRO A 132 -20.83 -5.55 -10.08
CA PRO A 132 -22.13 -5.27 -9.48
C PRO A 132 -21.94 -4.22 -8.38
N MET A 133 -22.76 -3.20 -8.38
CA MET A 133 -22.84 -2.13 -7.40
C MET A 133 -22.76 -2.69 -5.98
N GLY A 134 -21.68 -2.38 -5.22
CA GLY A 134 -21.63 -2.67 -3.80
C GLY A 134 -20.28 -2.95 -3.13
N MET A 135 -19.15 -3.04 -3.84
CA MET A 135 -17.85 -3.17 -3.18
C MET A 135 -16.92 -2.02 -3.55
N PRO A 136 -16.46 -1.21 -2.58
CA PRO A 136 -15.39 -0.25 -2.83
C PRO A 136 -14.08 -1.00 -3.05
N LEU A 137 -13.49 -0.88 -4.25
CA LEU A 137 -12.10 -1.23 -4.54
C LEU A 137 -11.19 -0.26 -3.77
N ARG A 138 -10.94 -0.55 -2.50
CA ARG A 138 -9.89 0.13 -1.74
C ARG A 138 -8.59 -0.61 -2.02
N SER A 139 -7.68 0.04 -2.73
CA SER A 139 -6.27 -0.38 -2.80
C SER A 139 -5.74 -0.41 -1.37
N GLY A 140 -5.57 -1.61 -0.81
CA GLY A 140 -5.14 -1.77 0.57
C GLY A 140 -3.73 -1.22 0.77
N GLN A 141 -3.56 -0.39 1.78
CA GLN A 141 -2.27 0.12 2.21
C GLN A 141 -1.35 -1.06 2.58
N THR A 142 -0.12 -1.07 2.06
CA THR A 142 0.87 -2.08 2.43
C THR A 142 1.60 -1.65 3.70
N PHE A 143 1.83 -2.58 4.62
CA PHE A 143 2.56 -2.36 5.86
C PHE A 143 3.42 -3.58 6.20
N ILE A 144 4.46 -3.37 7.01
CA ILE A 144 5.37 -4.45 7.41
C ILE A 144 5.07 -4.87 8.84
N VAL A 145 4.98 -6.17 9.05
CA VAL A 145 4.95 -6.79 10.37
C VAL A 145 6.22 -7.60 10.60
N PHE A 146 6.62 -7.69 11.86
CA PHE A 146 7.70 -8.56 12.29
C PHE A 146 7.10 -9.78 12.96
N ASN A 147 7.60 -10.97 12.59
CA ASN A 147 7.28 -12.21 13.29
C ASN A 147 8.14 -12.35 14.58
N PRO A 148 7.92 -13.39 15.40
CA PRO A 148 8.70 -13.61 16.62
C PRO A 148 10.20 -13.88 16.40
N THR A 149 10.60 -14.31 15.19
CA THR A 149 12.00 -14.52 14.78
C THR A 149 12.64 -13.27 14.19
N ASN A 150 11.89 -12.15 14.20
CA ASN A 150 12.28 -10.85 13.67
C ASN A 150 12.42 -10.80 12.14
N ASP A 151 11.81 -11.77 11.42
CA ASP A 151 11.70 -11.69 9.98
C ASP A 151 10.61 -10.68 9.60
N MET A 152 10.84 -9.94 8.53
CA MET A 152 9.91 -8.95 8.01
C MET A 152 8.94 -9.59 7.01
N ARG A 153 7.66 -9.25 7.12
CA ARG A 153 6.65 -9.64 6.15
C ARG A 153 5.81 -8.43 5.75
N ALA A 154 5.78 -8.14 4.47
CA ALA A 154 4.88 -7.14 3.90
C ALA A 154 3.47 -7.73 3.79
N LEU A 155 2.46 -6.98 4.27
CA LEU A 155 1.05 -7.33 4.21
C LEU A 155 0.28 -6.17 3.60
N ARG A 156 -0.75 -6.47 2.81
CA ARG A 156 -1.71 -5.46 2.36
C ARG A 156 -2.88 -5.41 3.32
N SER A 157 -3.36 -4.23 3.64
CA SER A 157 -4.53 -4.10 4.53
C SER A 157 -5.75 -4.86 4.02
N ALA A 158 -5.93 -4.95 2.70
CA ALA A 158 -6.99 -5.73 2.07
C ALA A 158 -6.89 -7.26 2.26
N GLU A 159 -5.72 -7.79 2.65
CA GLU A 159 -5.53 -9.22 2.95
C GLU A 159 -5.87 -9.54 4.41
N VAL A 160 -5.96 -8.52 5.25
CA VAL A 160 -6.14 -8.65 6.70
C VAL A 160 -7.60 -8.53 7.07
N GLY A 161 -8.15 -9.57 7.68
CA GLY A 161 -9.49 -9.53 8.27
C GLY A 161 -9.48 -8.88 9.65
N PHE A 162 -8.59 -9.34 10.51
CA PHE A 162 -8.49 -8.85 11.88
C PHE A 162 -7.18 -9.26 12.55
N PHE A 163 -6.90 -8.66 13.70
CA PHE A 163 -5.85 -9.08 14.62
C PHE A 163 -6.50 -9.60 15.89
N ARG A 164 -5.91 -10.63 16.48
CA ARG A 164 -6.31 -11.17 17.78
C ARG A 164 -5.14 -11.27 18.71
N TYR A 165 -5.37 -11.04 19.99
CA TYR A 165 -4.37 -11.25 21.03
C TYR A 165 -4.48 -12.66 21.60
N SER A 166 -3.44 -13.45 21.45
CA SER A 166 -3.32 -14.78 22.05
C SER A 166 -2.81 -14.66 23.49
N SER A 167 -3.66 -14.94 24.47
CA SER A 167 -3.28 -14.91 25.90
C SER A 167 -2.24 -15.96 26.24
N ASP A 168 -2.31 -17.15 25.61
CA ASP A 168 -1.39 -18.25 25.84
C ASP A 168 0.03 -17.92 25.37
N ARG A 169 0.13 -17.27 24.20
CA ARG A 169 1.41 -16.88 23.59
C ARG A 169 1.86 -15.48 24.00
N ARG A 170 0.98 -14.69 24.63
CA ARG A 170 1.18 -13.29 25.02
C ARG A 170 1.65 -12.41 23.85
N GLN A 171 0.99 -12.57 22.70
CA GLN A 171 1.32 -11.83 21.47
C GLN A 171 0.12 -11.65 20.57
N TRP A 172 0.18 -10.66 19.70
CA TRP A 172 -0.80 -10.47 18.65
C TRP A 172 -0.56 -11.42 17.49
N GLU A 173 -1.64 -11.85 16.87
CA GLU A 173 -1.66 -12.62 15.62
C GLU A 173 -2.51 -11.88 14.60
N VAL A 174 -2.04 -11.83 13.35
CA VAL A 174 -2.84 -11.32 12.22
C VAL A 174 -3.49 -12.47 11.48
N VAL A 175 -4.78 -12.31 11.19
CA VAL A 175 -5.59 -13.28 10.45
C VAL A 175 -5.79 -12.79 9.02
N LEU A 176 -5.25 -13.55 8.08
CA LEU A 176 -5.23 -13.27 6.65
C LEU A 176 -6.21 -14.18 5.92
N ASN A 177 -6.65 -13.73 4.75
CA ASN A 177 -7.50 -14.55 3.88
C ASN A 177 -6.74 -15.80 3.40
N GLY A 178 -7.34 -16.98 3.64
CA GLY A 178 -6.84 -18.26 3.12
C GLY A 178 -5.49 -18.73 3.68
N GLN A 179 -4.96 -18.08 4.71
CA GLN A 179 -3.68 -18.40 5.31
C GLN A 179 -3.82 -18.68 6.82
N PRO A 180 -2.93 -19.48 7.40
CA PRO A 180 -2.87 -19.64 8.86
C PRO A 180 -2.53 -18.30 9.53
N PRO A 181 -3.03 -18.06 10.76
CA PRO A 181 -2.72 -16.85 11.50
C PRO A 181 -1.20 -16.67 11.67
N LEU A 182 -0.73 -15.46 11.38
CA LEU A 182 0.68 -15.11 11.52
C LEU A 182 0.91 -14.43 12.87
N ALA A 183 1.79 -15.00 13.69
CA ALA A 183 2.20 -14.41 14.94
C ALA A 183 3.04 -13.16 14.72
N LEU A 184 2.75 -12.07 15.43
CA LEU A 184 3.51 -10.84 15.40
C LEU A 184 4.61 -10.85 16.47
N ARG A 185 5.61 -9.98 16.32
CA ARG A 185 6.67 -9.78 17.30
C ARG A 185 6.08 -9.52 18.69
N ARG A 186 6.70 -10.11 19.72
CA ARG A 186 6.30 -9.89 21.11
C ARG A 186 6.46 -8.43 21.52
N GLY A 187 5.58 -7.96 22.39
CA GLY A 187 5.60 -6.58 22.90
C GLY A 187 4.89 -5.58 22.01
N MET A 188 4.32 -5.98 20.88
CA MET A 188 3.47 -5.09 20.08
C MET A 188 2.21 -4.69 20.85
N THR A 189 1.84 -3.41 20.77
CA THR A 189 0.62 -2.88 21.37
C THR A 189 -0.51 -2.75 20.34
N ALA A 190 -1.75 -2.68 20.81
CA ALA A 190 -2.91 -2.43 19.95
C ALA A 190 -2.79 -1.09 19.21
N GLU A 191 -2.25 -0.06 19.88
CA GLU A 191 -2.01 1.28 19.30
C GLU A 191 -1.05 1.21 18.11
N GLN A 192 0.06 0.47 18.22
CA GLN A 192 0.98 0.28 17.12
C GLN A 192 0.33 -0.42 15.92
N ILE A 193 -0.54 -1.40 16.16
CA ILE A 193 -1.25 -2.11 15.10
C ILE A 193 -2.25 -1.19 14.41
N THR A 194 -3.01 -0.39 15.16
CA THR A 194 -3.98 0.55 14.56
C THR A 194 -3.31 1.68 13.76
N GLN A 195 -2.02 1.97 14.02
CA GLN A 195 -1.24 2.92 13.23
C GLN A 195 -0.82 2.40 11.85
N TYR A 196 -0.86 1.08 11.62
CA TYR A 196 -0.51 0.53 10.30
C TYR A 196 -1.49 0.96 9.19
N SER A 197 -2.76 1.14 9.53
CA SER A 197 -3.76 1.62 8.58
C SER A 197 -4.98 2.20 9.31
N PRO A 198 -5.60 3.27 8.78
CA PRO A 198 -6.83 3.83 9.35
C PRO A 198 -8.02 2.88 9.29
N CYS A 199 -7.95 1.81 8.47
CA CYS A 199 -8.98 0.78 8.43
C CYS A 199 -8.89 -0.21 9.62
N PHE A 200 -7.79 -0.23 10.39
CA PHE A 200 -7.66 -1.10 11.55
C PHE A 200 -8.23 -0.42 12.80
N VAL A 201 -9.30 -0.99 13.33
CA VAL A 201 -10.05 -0.41 14.43
C VAL A 201 -10.14 -1.41 15.58
N GLN A 202 -9.75 -0.97 16.77
CA GLN A 202 -9.87 -1.81 17.95
C GLN A 202 -11.33 -1.90 18.39
N ILE A 203 -11.83 -3.13 18.60
CA ILE A 203 -13.20 -3.42 19.04
C ILE A 203 -13.27 -4.11 20.41
N HIS A 204 -12.13 -4.65 20.84
CA HIS A 204 -11.99 -5.32 22.14
C HIS A 204 -10.52 -5.24 22.58
N GLN A 205 -10.24 -5.44 23.86
CA GLN A 205 -8.85 -5.51 24.34
C GLN A 205 -7.99 -6.55 23.57
N SER A 206 -8.65 -7.59 23.02
CA SER A 206 -7.99 -8.69 22.30
C SER A 206 -8.31 -8.73 20.80
N TYR A 207 -9.08 -7.77 20.26
CA TYR A 207 -9.46 -7.78 18.85
C TYR A 207 -9.36 -6.39 18.20
N ILE A 208 -8.72 -6.37 17.03
CA ILE A 208 -8.68 -5.23 16.11
C ILE A 208 -9.17 -5.74 14.77
N ILE A 209 -10.21 -5.15 14.21
CA ILE A 209 -10.77 -5.54 12.91
C ILE A 209 -10.31 -4.62 11.80
N ASN A 210 -10.35 -5.12 10.59
CA ASN A 210 -10.38 -4.27 9.42
C ASN A 210 -11.84 -3.82 9.18
N ILE A 211 -12.09 -2.53 9.35
CA ILE A 211 -13.44 -1.94 9.24
C ILE A 211 -14.04 -2.11 7.83
N ASP A 212 -13.20 -2.27 6.79
CA ASP A 212 -13.65 -2.49 5.42
C ASP A 212 -14.39 -3.83 5.24
N TYR A 213 -14.16 -4.77 6.14
CA TYR A 213 -14.88 -6.05 6.18
C TYR A 213 -16.03 -6.08 7.20
N LEU A 214 -16.28 -4.99 7.94
CA LEU A 214 -17.38 -4.98 8.92
C LEU A 214 -18.73 -5.09 8.22
N MET A 215 -19.48 -6.16 8.51
CA MET A 215 -20.85 -6.34 8.05
C MET A 215 -21.85 -5.75 9.06
N ILE A 216 -21.79 -6.23 10.31
CA ILE A 216 -22.72 -5.82 11.36
C ILE A 216 -22.14 -6.06 12.76
N ILE A 217 -22.53 -5.22 13.71
CA ILE A 217 -22.34 -5.46 15.14
C ILE A 217 -23.70 -5.66 15.78
N LYS A 218 -23.99 -6.89 16.18
CA LYS A 218 -25.24 -7.29 16.85
C LYS A 218 -24.93 -8.03 18.15
N ASP A 219 -25.61 -7.69 19.24
CA ASP A 219 -25.48 -8.34 20.55
C ASP A 219 -24.02 -8.47 21.02
N SER A 220 -23.23 -7.41 20.83
CA SER A 220 -21.78 -7.34 21.13
C SER A 220 -20.92 -8.33 20.34
N LYS A 221 -21.44 -8.93 19.27
CA LYS A 221 -20.69 -9.73 18.31
C LYS A 221 -20.47 -8.94 17.03
N CYS A 222 -19.28 -9.06 16.47
CA CYS A 222 -18.90 -8.48 15.19
C CYS A 222 -18.91 -9.58 14.13
N LEU A 223 -19.66 -9.36 13.06
CA LEU A 223 -19.66 -10.22 11.88
C LEU A 223 -19.00 -9.47 10.72
N LEU A 224 -18.20 -10.20 9.96
CA LEU A 224 -17.46 -9.65 8.83
C LEU A 224 -18.05 -10.15 7.50
N TYR A 225 -17.84 -9.38 6.43
CA TYR A 225 -18.10 -9.83 5.07
C TYR A 225 -17.13 -10.93 4.63
N PRO A 226 -17.47 -11.75 3.61
CA PRO A 226 -16.52 -12.66 2.98
C PRO A 226 -15.22 -11.93 2.60
N PRO A 227 -14.09 -12.59 2.74
CA PRO A 227 -13.88 -14.03 3.04
C PRO A 227 -13.83 -14.38 4.53
N PHE A 228 -14.17 -13.46 5.43
CA PHE A 228 -14.09 -13.64 6.89
C PHE A 228 -15.44 -13.90 7.56
N ASP A 229 -16.50 -14.15 6.78
CA ASP A 229 -17.89 -14.36 7.21
C ASP A 229 -18.10 -15.56 8.14
N LYS A 230 -17.19 -16.54 8.11
CA LYS A 230 -17.22 -17.72 8.99
C LYS A 230 -16.66 -17.47 10.40
N ILE A 231 -16.10 -16.31 10.64
CA ILE A 231 -15.52 -15.94 11.94
C ILE A 231 -16.63 -15.43 12.86
N THR A 232 -16.84 -16.12 13.98
CA THR A 232 -17.92 -15.80 14.95
C THR A 232 -17.42 -15.43 16.34
N GLU A 233 -16.09 -15.44 16.54
CA GLU A 233 -15.45 -15.22 17.84
C GLU A 233 -15.24 -13.75 18.21
N LEU A 234 -15.47 -12.82 17.27
CA LEU A 234 -15.17 -11.42 17.45
C LEU A 234 -16.17 -10.73 18.37
N LEU A 235 -15.69 -10.32 19.54
CA LEU A 235 -16.48 -9.61 20.54
C LEU A 235 -16.17 -8.11 20.51
N VAL A 236 -17.19 -7.30 20.73
CA VAL A 236 -17.09 -5.84 20.85
C VAL A 236 -17.40 -5.42 22.28
N SER A 237 -16.45 -4.79 22.96
CA SER A 237 -16.72 -4.27 24.29
C SER A 237 -17.49 -2.93 24.26
N ARG A 238 -18.18 -2.60 25.36
CA ARG A 238 -19.02 -1.39 25.44
C ARG A 238 -18.21 -0.10 25.16
N LYS A 239 -16.98 -0.02 25.66
CA LYS A 239 -16.08 1.13 25.44
C LYS A 239 -15.85 1.33 23.94
N TYR A 240 -15.39 0.32 23.25
CA TYR A 240 -15.03 0.40 21.83
C TYR A 240 -16.26 0.52 20.91
N LYS A 241 -17.40 -0.01 21.32
CA LYS A 241 -18.68 0.21 20.59
C LYS A 241 -19.04 1.69 20.55
N LYS A 242 -18.87 2.40 21.66
CA LYS A 242 -19.10 3.86 21.72
C LYS A 242 -18.09 4.61 20.82
N GLU A 243 -16.81 4.28 20.88
CA GLU A 243 -15.78 4.88 20.04
C GLU A 243 -16.05 4.68 18.54
N LEU A 244 -16.55 3.49 18.14
CA LEU A 244 -16.97 3.21 16.77
C LEU A 244 -18.16 4.09 16.34
N GLN A 245 -19.16 4.24 17.21
CA GLN A 245 -20.31 5.10 16.94
C GLN A 245 -19.87 6.55 16.76
N ASP A 246 -19.07 7.07 17.67
CA ASP A 246 -18.60 8.47 17.65
C ASP A 246 -17.72 8.75 16.39
N ARG A 247 -17.04 7.75 15.84
CA ARG A 247 -16.13 7.91 14.70
C ARG A 247 -16.79 7.65 13.34
N TYR A 248 -17.77 6.78 13.25
CA TYR A 248 -18.32 6.27 11.97
C TYR A 248 -19.84 6.44 11.82
N CYS A 249 -20.58 6.81 12.87
CA CYS A 249 -22.01 7.12 12.76
C CYS A 249 -22.19 8.65 12.74
N LEU A 250 -22.88 9.13 11.73
CA LEU A 250 -23.35 10.51 11.63
C LEU A 250 -24.56 10.74 12.51
#